data_4a2a81317d1b44c91d2b4228a6e7831e
#
_entry.id   4a2a81317d1b44c91d2b4228a6e7831e
#
_cell.length_a   1.000
_cell.length_b   1.000
_cell.length_c   1.000
_cell.angle_alpha   90.00
_cell.angle_beta   90.00
_cell.angle_gamma   90.00
#
_symmetry.space_group_name_H-M   'P 1'
#
loop_
_entity.id
_entity.type
_entity.pdbx_description
1 polymer ?
#
loop_
_entity_poly.entity_id
_entity_poly.type
_entity_poly.pdbx_seq_one_letter_code
_entity_poly.pdbx_strand_id
1 'polypeptide(L)'
;DVFQQRHMNNLSGNLGIGHVRYPTAGGVGKEFAQPMYVNAPYGISLAHNGNLTNSKKLAAELFHAERRHINTESDSEVLLNILALELSKQEAVFPKPKDYFSAIEKTHMRINGAYAVVALITGYGILGFRDPLGIRPLTIGVRKGKNRNEYIISSETALFSALGYKFLRDVEPGEAVFIDNSGKIFSQQCSSESSKKPCIFEYVYLARPDSTIDEISVYKSRMRMGLKLADRIRNLNLVDEIDVVIPIPDSSTTAALQLAADLKKPYRQGFVKNRYIGRTFIMPLQEERKKSVRRKLNILDLEFKDKNVLLVDDSIVRGTTSRQIIEMVREVGAKKVLFASAAPPVKYQNLYGIDMAATKELIAHDKTEAEVADAIGADELIYQSLD
;
A
#
# COMPACT_ATOMS: atom_id res chain seq x y z
N ASP A 1 15.17 -12.50 9.76
CA ASP A 1 14.20 -12.80 10.81
C ASP A 1 14.43 -11.90 12.01
N VAL A 2 13.49 -10.98 12.26
CA VAL A 2 13.58 -10.00 13.34
C VAL A 2 13.31 -10.64 14.70
N PHE A 3 12.34 -11.56 14.76
CA PHE A 3 11.97 -12.26 15.98
C PHE A 3 12.64 -13.64 16.06
N GLN A 4 13.38 -13.86 17.14
CA GLN A 4 13.95 -15.15 17.51
C GLN A 4 13.06 -15.85 18.54
N GLN A 5 13.23 -17.16 18.73
CA GLN A 5 12.44 -17.94 19.70
C GLN A 5 12.44 -17.32 21.12
N ARG A 6 13.59 -16.78 21.55
CA ARG A 6 13.71 -16.08 22.85
C ARG A 6 12.78 -14.86 22.97
N HIS A 7 12.54 -14.13 21.85
CA HIS A 7 11.63 -13.00 21.85
C HIS A 7 10.18 -13.48 21.94
N MET A 8 9.85 -14.55 21.21
CA MET A 8 8.51 -15.14 21.24
C MET A 8 8.14 -15.69 22.63
N ASN A 9 9.09 -16.29 23.33
CA ASN A 9 8.88 -16.82 24.68
C ASN A 9 8.54 -15.74 25.70
N ASN A 10 8.94 -14.49 25.45
CA ASN A 10 8.63 -13.34 26.32
C ASN A 10 7.28 -12.70 26.01
N LEU A 11 6.62 -13.07 24.90
CA LEU A 11 5.31 -12.56 24.49
C LEU A 11 4.20 -13.49 25.01
N SER A 12 3.88 -13.37 26.29
CA SER A 12 2.93 -14.26 26.98
C SER A 12 1.47 -13.75 26.97
N GLY A 13 1.18 -12.62 26.33
CA GLY A 13 -0.17 -12.04 26.25
C GLY A 13 -1.09 -12.78 25.27
N ASN A 14 -2.40 -12.55 25.43
CA ASN A 14 -3.46 -13.07 24.53
C ASN A 14 -3.89 -12.06 23.49
N LEU A 15 -3.47 -10.81 23.58
CA LEU A 15 -3.72 -9.74 22.62
C LEU A 15 -2.38 -9.14 22.19
N GLY A 16 -2.29 -8.74 20.94
CA GLY A 16 -1.09 -8.08 20.43
C GLY A 16 -1.39 -7.31 19.17
N ILE A 17 -0.62 -6.27 18.92
CA ILE A 17 -0.57 -5.56 17.66
C ILE A 17 0.86 -5.60 17.12
N GLY A 18 1.00 -5.50 15.80
CA GLY A 18 2.29 -5.50 15.14
C GLY A 18 2.25 -4.64 13.89
N HIS A 19 3.41 -4.13 13.50
CA HIS A 19 3.56 -3.33 12.30
C HIS A 19 4.87 -3.65 11.60
N VAL A 20 4.83 -3.76 10.29
CA VAL A 20 6.02 -3.82 9.43
C VAL A 20 6.11 -2.51 8.67
N ARG A 21 7.07 -1.67 9.06
CA ARG A 21 7.24 -0.36 8.46
C ARG A 21 8.14 -0.43 7.24
N TYR A 22 7.64 0.12 6.15
CA TYR A 22 8.46 0.51 5.03
C TYR A 22 8.73 2.02 5.16
N PRO A 23 10.00 2.51 5.22
CA PRO A 23 10.26 3.92 5.38
C PRO A 23 9.65 4.72 4.23
N THR A 24 8.72 5.61 4.57
CA THR A 24 8.08 6.56 3.64
C THR A 24 8.44 7.98 4.06
N ALA A 25 7.49 8.85 4.29
CA ALA A 25 7.73 10.16 4.87
C ALA A 25 8.22 10.06 6.34
N GLY A 26 9.10 10.95 6.80
CA GLY A 26 9.44 11.14 8.21
C GLY A 26 10.70 10.43 8.73
N GLY A 27 11.57 9.86 7.89
CA GLY A 27 12.88 9.36 8.34
C GLY A 27 12.99 7.84 8.54
N VAL A 28 14.23 7.34 8.75
CA VAL A 28 14.60 5.91 8.73
C VAL A 28 14.98 5.38 10.13
N GLY A 29 14.93 6.21 11.16
CA GLY A 29 15.38 5.88 12.51
C GLY A 29 14.48 4.91 13.28
N LYS A 30 14.98 4.35 14.36
CA LYS A 30 14.25 3.44 15.27
C LYS A 30 13.11 4.16 15.99
N GLU A 31 13.22 5.47 16.17
CA GLU A 31 12.23 6.36 16.78
C GLU A 31 10.92 6.40 16.01
N PHE A 32 10.93 6.05 14.73
CA PHE A 32 9.74 5.97 13.88
C PHE A 32 9.11 4.58 13.85
N ALA A 33 9.67 3.61 14.60
CA ALA A 33 9.12 2.27 14.63
C ALA A 33 7.74 2.25 15.31
N GLN A 34 6.84 1.46 14.75
CA GLN A 34 5.49 1.26 15.29
C GLN A 34 5.35 -0.19 15.78
N PRO A 35 4.50 -0.43 16.78
CA PRO A 35 3.53 0.47 17.44
C PRO A 35 4.20 1.54 18.30
N MET A 36 3.64 2.76 18.26
CA MET A 36 4.00 3.84 19.19
C MET A 36 3.17 3.75 20.46
N TYR A 37 3.66 4.29 21.57
CA TYR A 37 3.03 4.12 22.88
C TYR A 37 2.87 5.45 23.63
N VAL A 38 1.72 5.61 24.32
CA VAL A 38 1.50 6.62 25.36
C VAL A 38 0.91 5.94 26.59
N ASN A 39 1.28 6.41 27.77
CA ASN A 39 0.84 5.83 29.05
C ASN A 39 -0.54 6.33 29.53
N ALA A 40 -1.00 7.48 29.06
CA ALA A 40 -2.27 8.08 29.48
C ALA A 40 -3.23 8.20 28.28
N PRO A 41 -4.58 8.05 28.51
CA PRO A 41 -5.22 7.77 29.82
C PRO A 41 -5.14 6.29 30.28
N TYR A 42 -4.93 5.31 29.40
CA TYR A 42 -5.06 3.87 29.73
C TYR A 42 -3.87 3.01 29.30
N GLY A 43 -2.79 3.61 28.84
CA GLY A 43 -1.73 2.88 28.13
C GLY A 43 -2.21 2.44 26.74
N ILE A 44 -1.81 3.19 25.71
CA ILE A 44 -2.26 2.96 24.34
C ILE A 44 -1.05 2.69 23.47
N SER A 45 -1.02 1.53 22.84
CA SER A 45 -0.09 1.24 21.74
C SER A 45 -0.85 1.34 20.42
N LEU A 46 -0.30 2.05 19.43
CA LEU A 46 -0.99 2.30 18.15
C LEU A 46 -0.06 2.06 16.97
N ALA A 47 -0.59 1.41 15.97
CA ALA A 47 0.02 1.29 14.64
C ALA A 47 -0.92 1.85 13.58
N HIS A 48 -0.35 2.56 12.63
CA HIS A 48 -1.05 3.32 11.59
C HIS A 48 -0.44 3.05 10.22
N ASN A 49 -1.29 2.79 9.25
CA ASN A 49 -0.94 2.71 7.84
C ASN A 49 -1.67 3.82 7.08
N GLY A 50 -0.94 4.74 6.50
CA GLY A 50 -1.49 5.92 5.83
C GLY A 50 -0.62 7.17 6.00
N ASN A 51 -1.23 8.33 5.91
CA ASN A 51 -0.59 9.62 6.15
C ASN A 51 -1.60 10.70 6.52
N LEU A 52 -1.30 11.48 7.54
CA LEU A 52 -2.08 12.66 7.93
C LEU A 52 -1.56 13.91 7.23
N THR A 53 -2.41 14.56 6.45
CA THR A 53 -2.04 15.76 5.70
C THR A 53 -1.93 17.02 6.58
N ASN A 54 -2.53 16.99 7.76
CA ASN A 54 -2.52 18.11 8.72
C ASN A 54 -1.70 17.83 10.00
N SER A 55 -0.81 16.83 9.98
CA SER A 55 -0.04 16.41 11.17
C SER A 55 0.77 17.55 11.81
N LYS A 56 1.44 18.39 11.03
CA LYS A 56 2.22 19.54 11.54
C LYS A 56 1.34 20.54 12.30
N LYS A 57 0.15 20.85 11.78
CA LYS A 57 -0.81 21.74 12.46
C LYS A 57 -1.27 21.13 13.76
N LEU A 58 -1.63 19.86 13.76
CA LEU A 58 -2.08 19.14 14.95
C LEU A 58 -0.98 19.01 16.00
N ALA A 59 0.28 18.78 15.62
CA ALA A 59 1.41 18.76 16.54
C ALA A 59 1.60 20.10 17.26
N ALA A 60 1.51 21.22 16.53
CA ALA A 60 1.55 22.56 17.11
C ALA A 60 0.37 22.82 18.07
N GLU A 61 -0.83 22.40 17.71
CA GLU A 61 -2.02 22.50 18.56
C GLU A 61 -1.87 21.68 19.84
N LEU A 62 -1.41 20.43 19.75
CA LEU A 62 -1.11 19.57 20.92
C LEU A 62 -0.10 20.21 21.85
N PHE A 63 0.96 20.82 21.30
CA PHE A 63 1.99 21.48 22.11
C PHE A 63 1.47 22.74 22.81
N HIS A 64 0.85 23.65 22.07
CA HIS A 64 0.48 24.98 22.60
C HIS A 64 -0.80 24.95 23.46
N ALA A 65 -1.84 24.25 23.03
CA ALA A 65 -3.13 24.23 23.71
C ALA A 65 -3.21 23.13 24.79
N GLU A 66 -2.67 21.94 24.50
CA GLU A 66 -2.86 20.76 25.33
C GLU A 66 -1.60 20.40 26.14
N ARG A 67 -0.49 21.14 25.95
CA ARG A 67 0.82 20.93 26.60
C ARG A 67 1.35 19.51 26.44
N ARG A 68 1.06 18.88 25.28
CA ARG A 68 1.57 17.56 24.90
C ARG A 68 2.76 17.71 23.95
N HIS A 69 3.89 17.20 24.38
CA HIS A 69 5.10 17.16 23.56
C HIS A 69 5.05 15.93 22.62
N ILE A 70 5.41 16.14 21.35
CA ILE A 70 5.58 15.10 20.35
C ILE A 70 7.08 14.87 20.20
N ASN A 71 7.53 13.62 20.32
CA ASN A 71 8.96 13.27 20.34
C ASN A 71 9.56 13.10 18.93
N THR A 72 8.72 12.80 17.94
CA THR A 72 9.15 12.52 16.57
C THR A 72 8.39 13.37 15.56
N GLU A 73 8.85 13.37 14.31
CA GLU A 73 8.10 13.98 13.20
C GLU A 73 7.03 13.04 12.61
N SER A 74 6.77 11.90 13.26
CA SER A 74 5.80 10.92 12.77
C SER A 74 4.37 11.40 12.96
N ASP A 75 3.60 11.35 11.90
CA ASP A 75 2.15 11.58 11.93
C ASP A 75 1.41 10.54 12.79
N SER A 76 1.96 9.32 12.90
CA SER A 76 1.42 8.27 13.77
C SER A 76 1.49 8.64 15.24
N GLU A 77 2.55 9.34 15.69
CA GLU A 77 2.64 9.85 17.06
C GLU A 77 1.63 10.97 17.31
N VAL A 78 1.42 11.83 16.31
CA VAL A 78 0.39 12.87 16.37
C VAL A 78 -1.00 12.24 16.48
N LEU A 79 -1.32 11.26 15.63
CA LEU A 79 -2.59 10.53 15.66
C LEU A 79 -2.83 9.86 17.03
N LEU A 80 -1.81 9.16 17.54
CA LEU A 80 -1.87 8.53 18.85
C LEU A 80 -2.19 9.54 19.98
N ASN A 81 -1.55 10.70 19.95
CA ASN A 81 -1.77 11.74 20.96
C ASN A 81 -3.14 12.42 20.81
N ILE A 82 -3.67 12.59 19.59
CA ILE A 82 -5.05 13.07 19.38
C ILE A 82 -6.05 12.06 19.93
N LEU A 83 -5.91 10.77 19.60
CA LEU A 83 -6.78 9.71 20.11
C LEU A 83 -6.73 9.65 21.66
N ALA A 84 -5.53 9.69 22.24
CA ALA A 84 -5.34 9.68 23.68
C ALA A 84 -6.00 10.89 24.38
N LEU A 85 -5.90 12.07 23.74
CA LEU A 85 -6.56 13.28 24.22
C LEU A 85 -8.08 13.16 24.18
N GLU A 86 -8.65 12.69 23.08
CA GLU A 86 -10.11 12.53 22.97
C GLU A 86 -10.64 11.44 23.92
N LEU A 87 -9.86 10.39 24.17
CA LEU A 87 -10.16 9.40 25.20
C LEU A 87 -10.09 9.99 26.61
N SER A 88 -9.13 10.87 26.91
CA SER A 88 -9.02 11.50 28.22
C SER A 88 -10.16 12.47 28.55
N LYS A 89 -10.86 12.96 27.54
CA LYS A 89 -12.05 13.80 27.69
C LYS A 89 -13.34 13.02 28.00
N GLN A 90 -13.28 11.67 27.91
CA GLN A 90 -14.41 10.85 28.34
C GLN A 90 -14.45 10.80 29.86
N GLU A 91 -15.63 10.99 30.46
CA GLU A 91 -15.80 11.02 31.91
C GLU A 91 -15.65 9.64 32.58
N ALA A 92 -15.62 8.58 31.79
CA ALA A 92 -15.62 7.22 32.30
C ALA A 92 -14.24 6.78 32.82
N VAL A 93 -14.12 6.51 34.10
CA VAL A 93 -12.91 5.88 34.69
C VAL A 93 -12.67 4.48 34.08
N PHE A 94 -13.75 3.73 33.86
CA PHE A 94 -13.75 2.42 33.21
C PHE A 94 -14.48 2.52 31.86
N PRO A 95 -13.79 2.76 30.75
CA PRO A 95 -14.41 3.02 29.46
C PRO A 95 -15.14 1.78 28.92
N LYS A 96 -16.29 2.04 28.34
CA LYS A 96 -17.12 1.05 27.60
C LYS A 96 -16.94 1.26 26.10
N PRO A 97 -17.35 0.31 25.24
CA PRO A 97 -17.22 0.45 23.79
C PRO A 97 -17.71 1.80 23.23
N LYS A 98 -18.82 2.34 23.76
CA LYS A 98 -19.36 3.65 23.34
C LYS A 98 -18.40 4.83 23.58
N ASP A 99 -17.57 4.74 24.61
CA ASP A 99 -16.64 5.82 24.97
C ASP A 99 -15.46 5.86 24.00
N TYR A 100 -15.00 4.67 23.53
CA TYR A 100 -14.02 4.56 22.45
C TYR A 100 -14.58 5.11 21.13
N PHE A 101 -15.82 4.74 20.78
CA PHE A 101 -16.44 5.21 19.54
C PHE A 101 -16.66 6.73 19.55
N SER A 102 -17.09 7.30 20.68
CA SER A 102 -17.20 8.75 20.85
C SER A 102 -15.85 9.47 20.68
N ALA A 103 -14.77 8.90 21.23
CA ALA A 103 -13.44 9.48 21.06
C ALA A 103 -12.95 9.40 19.61
N ILE A 104 -13.27 8.31 18.88
CA ILE A 104 -12.92 8.17 17.47
C ILE A 104 -13.71 9.13 16.60
N GLU A 105 -15.01 9.32 16.86
CA GLU A 105 -15.81 10.32 16.17
C GLU A 105 -15.15 11.71 16.24
N LYS A 106 -14.74 12.13 17.43
CA LYS A 106 -14.01 13.39 17.62
C LYS A 106 -12.63 13.39 16.99
N THR A 107 -11.95 12.25 16.97
CA THR A 107 -10.67 12.09 16.28
C THR A 107 -10.83 12.29 14.76
N HIS A 108 -11.84 11.68 14.15
CA HIS A 108 -12.15 11.85 12.73
C HIS A 108 -12.42 13.33 12.35
N MET A 109 -13.05 14.10 13.23
CA MET A 109 -13.30 15.52 13.00
C MET A 109 -12.03 16.39 13.00
N ARG A 110 -10.96 15.91 13.61
CA ARG A 110 -9.69 16.67 13.76
C ARG A 110 -8.64 16.30 12.75
N ILE A 111 -8.53 15.02 12.41
CA ILE A 111 -7.47 14.52 11.53
C ILE A 111 -7.92 14.50 10.08
N ASN A 112 -7.02 14.91 9.18
CA ASN A 112 -7.22 14.87 7.73
C ASN A 112 -6.17 13.96 7.10
N GLY A 113 -6.60 13.10 6.19
CA GLY A 113 -5.70 12.18 5.48
C GLY A 113 -6.32 10.82 5.23
N ALA A 114 -5.49 9.84 4.96
CA ALA A 114 -5.89 8.45 4.85
C ALA A 114 -5.25 7.65 5.97
N TYR A 115 -6.01 6.78 6.63
CA TYR A 115 -5.50 5.98 7.74
C TYR A 115 -6.30 4.72 7.98
N ALA A 116 -5.57 3.63 8.17
CA ALA A 116 -6.05 2.39 8.76
C ALA A 116 -5.27 2.17 10.06
N VAL A 117 -5.96 2.10 11.18
CA VAL A 117 -5.38 2.13 12.51
C VAL A 117 -5.74 0.88 13.28
N VAL A 118 -4.77 0.33 13.99
CA VAL A 118 -4.99 -0.64 15.05
C VAL A 118 -4.35 -0.13 16.34
N ALA A 119 -5.08 -0.19 17.44
CA ALA A 119 -4.59 0.23 18.75
C ALA A 119 -4.91 -0.83 19.82
N LEU A 120 -3.94 -1.10 20.68
CA LEU A 120 -4.11 -1.91 21.87
C LEU A 120 -4.31 -0.99 23.07
N ILE A 121 -5.47 -1.08 23.71
CA ILE A 121 -5.78 -0.37 24.95
C ILE A 121 -5.49 -1.34 26.09
N THR A 122 -4.45 -1.05 26.87
CA THR A 122 -3.94 -1.94 27.90
C THR A 122 -5.02 -2.28 28.94
N GLY A 123 -5.27 -3.57 29.13
CA GLY A 123 -6.29 -4.06 30.06
C GLY A 123 -7.72 -4.08 29.51
N TYR A 124 -7.99 -3.56 28.30
CA TYR A 124 -9.35 -3.44 27.76
C TYR A 124 -9.56 -4.22 26.45
N GLY A 125 -8.69 -4.06 25.45
CA GLY A 125 -8.88 -4.74 24.17
C GLY A 125 -8.15 -4.12 23.00
N ILE A 126 -8.57 -4.50 21.80
CA ILE A 126 -8.04 -3.99 20.53
C ILE A 126 -9.10 -3.13 19.86
N LEU A 127 -8.66 -1.97 19.40
CA LEU A 127 -9.45 -1.00 18.65
C LEU A 127 -8.91 -0.94 17.22
N GLY A 128 -9.79 -0.99 16.23
CA GLY A 128 -9.47 -0.75 14.82
C GLY A 128 -10.39 0.32 14.25
N PHE A 129 -9.87 1.24 13.43
CA PHE A 129 -10.71 2.19 12.70
C PHE A 129 -10.09 2.61 11.38
N ARG A 130 -10.95 2.98 10.45
CA ARG A 130 -10.60 3.31 9.07
C ARG A 130 -11.00 4.75 8.74
N ASP A 131 -10.23 5.41 7.87
CA ASP A 131 -10.53 6.78 7.44
C ASP A 131 -11.93 6.90 6.80
N PRO A 132 -12.59 8.09 6.88
CA PRO A 132 -13.94 8.29 6.38
C PRO A 132 -14.10 8.09 4.86
N LEU A 133 -13.01 8.15 4.09
CA LEU A 133 -13.02 7.91 2.65
C LEU A 133 -12.63 6.47 2.29
N GLY A 134 -12.22 5.65 3.28
CA GLY A 134 -11.80 4.28 3.05
C GLY A 134 -10.63 4.15 2.08
N ILE A 135 -9.72 5.14 2.08
CA ILE A 135 -8.56 5.16 1.17
C ILE A 135 -7.60 4.03 1.51
N ARG A 136 -7.34 3.80 2.82
CA ARG A 136 -6.51 2.68 3.27
C ARG A 136 -7.38 1.49 3.67
N PRO A 137 -6.99 0.28 3.28
CA PRO A 137 -7.76 -0.92 3.61
C PRO A 137 -7.59 -1.34 5.08
N LEU A 138 -8.67 -1.88 5.65
CA LEU A 138 -8.68 -2.53 6.95
C LEU A 138 -9.73 -3.65 6.95
N THR A 139 -9.33 -4.86 7.33
CA THR A 139 -10.18 -6.05 7.24
C THR A 139 -10.23 -6.81 8.57
N ILE A 140 -11.28 -7.58 8.77
CA ILE A 140 -11.49 -8.41 9.95
C ILE A 140 -11.54 -9.87 9.53
N GLY A 141 -10.75 -10.69 10.21
CA GLY A 141 -10.82 -12.14 10.12
C GLY A 141 -11.31 -12.76 11.42
N VAL A 142 -11.89 -13.96 11.33
CA VAL A 142 -12.38 -14.72 12.46
C VAL A 142 -11.93 -16.18 12.37
N ARG A 143 -11.58 -16.78 13.50
CA ARG A 143 -11.43 -18.23 13.63
C ARG A 143 -12.11 -18.74 14.88
N LYS A 144 -12.52 -19.99 14.85
CA LYS A 144 -13.12 -20.66 16.02
C LYS A 144 -11.98 -21.11 16.95
N GLY A 145 -11.87 -20.46 18.11
CA GLY A 145 -10.99 -20.90 19.19
C GLY A 145 -11.61 -22.02 20.04
N LYS A 146 -10.92 -22.45 21.08
CA LYS A 146 -11.38 -23.53 21.99
C LYS A 146 -12.69 -23.18 22.68
N ASN A 147 -12.82 -21.99 23.24
CA ASN A 147 -13.97 -21.56 24.06
C ASN A 147 -14.72 -20.37 23.47
N ARG A 148 -14.15 -19.66 22.48
CA ARG A 148 -14.72 -18.45 21.89
C ARG A 148 -14.15 -18.22 20.48
N ASN A 149 -14.75 -17.32 19.74
CA ASN A 149 -14.15 -16.82 18.51
C ASN A 149 -12.92 -15.96 18.83
N GLU A 150 -11.94 -16.07 17.97
CA GLU A 150 -10.74 -15.21 17.94
C GLU A 150 -10.80 -14.34 16.70
N TYR A 151 -10.40 -13.09 16.84
CA TYR A 151 -10.47 -12.11 15.77
C TYR A 151 -9.09 -11.57 15.43
N ILE A 152 -8.91 -11.18 14.20
CA ILE A 152 -7.75 -10.48 13.68
C ILE A 152 -8.20 -9.26 12.89
N ILE A 153 -7.54 -8.12 13.07
CA ILE A 153 -7.70 -6.91 12.28
C ILE A 153 -6.41 -6.71 11.50
N SER A 154 -6.48 -6.52 10.18
CA SER A 154 -5.33 -6.45 9.30
C SER A 154 -5.56 -5.51 8.14
N SER A 155 -4.46 -5.01 7.55
CA SER A 155 -4.52 -4.25 6.30
C SER A 155 -4.89 -5.12 5.09
N GLU A 156 -4.61 -6.44 5.13
CA GLU A 156 -4.84 -7.35 4.01
C GLU A 156 -5.39 -8.71 4.45
N THR A 157 -6.21 -9.33 3.60
CA THR A 157 -6.77 -10.67 3.83
C THR A 157 -5.78 -11.81 3.59
N ALA A 158 -4.70 -11.56 2.85
CA ALA A 158 -3.73 -12.57 2.43
C ALA A 158 -3.14 -13.40 3.58
N LEU A 159 -2.99 -12.81 4.77
CA LEU A 159 -2.45 -13.51 5.95
C LEU A 159 -3.46 -14.41 6.66
N PHE A 160 -4.75 -14.26 6.41
CA PHE A 160 -5.80 -14.96 7.17
C PHE A 160 -5.70 -16.49 6.99
N SER A 161 -5.56 -16.94 5.76
CA SER A 161 -5.43 -18.37 5.45
C SER A 161 -4.23 -19.01 6.16
N ALA A 162 -3.07 -18.34 6.11
CA ALA A 162 -1.84 -18.84 6.73
C ALA A 162 -1.95 -18.96 8.26
N LEU A 163 -2.78 -18.14 8.90
CA LEU A 163 -3.00 -18.13 10.35
C LEU A 163 -4.28 -18.87 10.77
N GLY A 164 -4.98 -19.52 9.83
CA GLY A 164 -6.22 -20.25 10.09
C GLY A 164 -7.44 -19.38 10.37
N TYR A 165 -7.41 -18.10 9.98
CA TYR A 165 -8.56 -17.21 10.03
C TYR A 165 -9.37 -17.28 8.72
N LYS A 166 -10.65 -17.02 8.81
CA LYS A 166 -11.54 -16.78 7.67
C LYS A 166 -11.85 -15.30 7.59
N PHE A 167 -11.93 -14.76 6.39
CA PHE A 167 -12.40 -13.40 6.16
C PHE A 167 -13.83 -13.26 6.72
N LEU A 168 -14.05 -12.25 7.53
CA LEU A 168 -15.36 -11.91 8.07
C LEU A 168 -15.99 -10.77 7.27
N ARG A 169 -15.32 -9.63 7.20
CA ARG A 169 -15.72 -8.46 6.42
C ARG A 169 -14.60 -7.41 6.41
N ASP A 170 -14.74 -6.43 5.55
CA ASP A 170 -13.97 -5.19 5.63
C ASP A 170 -14.50 -4.28 6.76
N VAL A 171 -13.66 -3.37 7.25
CA VAL A 171 -14.07 -2.23 8.08
C VAL A 171 -14.53 -1.15 7.12
N GLU A 172 -15.76 -0.66 7.30
CA GLU A 172 -16.33 0.36 6.42
C GLU A 172 -15.62 1.72 6.58
N PRO A 173 -15.68 2.59 5.56
CA PRO A 173 -15.17 3.96 5.67
C PRO A 173 -15.76 4.69 6.88
N GLY A 174 -14.90 5.23 7.76
CA GLY A 174 -15.30 5.93 8.98
C GLY A 174 -15.80 5.03 10.12
N GLU A 175 -15.79 3.72 9.94
CA GLU A 175 -16.18 2.77 10.97
C GLU A 175 -15.05 2.53 11.97
N ALA A 176 -15.43 2.29 13.22
CA ALA A 176 -14.57 1.78 14.28
C ALA A 176 -15.06 0.43 14.82
N VAL A 177 -14.12 -0.43 15.16
CA VAL A 177 -14.36 -1.77 15.71
C VAL A 177 -13.56 -1.93 16.99
N PHE A 178 -14.20 -2.42 18.05
CA PHE A 178 -13.56 -2.72 19.31
C PHE A 178 -13.76 -4.19 19.67
N ILE A 179 -12.69 -4.88 20.00
CA ILE A 179 -12.69 -6.28 20.46
C ILE A 179 -12.18 -6.28 21.89
N ASP A 180 -13.05 -6.61 22.83
CA ASP A 180 -12.71 -6.62 24.25
C ASP A 180 -11.89 -7.86 24.66
N ASN A 181 -11.38 -7.87 25.88
CA ASN A 181 -10.61 -8.98 26.43
C ASN A 181 -11.40 -10.30 26.52
N SER A 182 -12.73 -10.24 26.52
CA SER A 182 -13.58 -11.43 26.48
C SER A 182 -13.70 -12.03 25.06
N GLY A 183 -13.22 -11.29 24.03
CA GLY A 183 -13.36 -11.66 22.62
C GLY A 183 -14.74 -11.29 22.04
N LYS A 184 -15.47 -10.37 22.66
CA LYS A 184 -16.69 -9.81 22.09
C LYS A 184 -16.33 -8.65 21.17
N ILE A 185 -16.90 -8.65 19.97
CA ILE A 185 -16.70 -7.61 18.97
C ILE A 185 -17.87 -6.62 19.00
N PHE A 186 -17.54 -5.35 18.91
CA PHE A 186 -18.45 -4.20 18.80
C PHE A 186 -18.02 -3.35 17.63
N SER A 187 -18.96 -2.72 16.94
CA SER A 187 -18.65 -1.77 15.87
C SER A 187 -19.64 -0.61 15.83
N GLN A 188 -19.18 0.53 15.33
CA GLN A 188 -20.00 1.72 15.16
C GLN A 188 -19.48 2.57 14.01
N GLN A 189 -20.39 3.14 13.22
CA GLN A 189 -20.05 4.21 12.29
C GLN A 189 -19.74 5.48 13.08
N CYS A 190 -18.50 5.98 12.95
CA CYS A 190 -17.97 7.10 13.69
C CYS A 190 -17.75 8.36 12.82
N SER A 191 -18.23 8.35 11.57
CA SER A 191 -18.21 9.51 10.68
C SER A 191 -19.56 9.68 10.00
N SER A 192 -20.12 10.87 10.06
CA SER A 192 -21.38 11.22 9.36
C SER A 192 -21.17 11.38 7.85
N GLU A 193 -19.96 11.72 7.42
CA GLU A 193 -19.58 11.92 6.03
C GLU A 193 -18.60 10.82 5.62
N SER A 194 -19.11 9.66 5.28
CA SER A 194 -18.30 8.54 4.81
C SER A 194 -18.63 8.19 3.37
N SER A 195 -17.61 7.90 2.59
CA SER A 195 -17.76 7.43 1.21
C SER A 195 -16.58 6.56 0.82
N LYS A 196 -16.81 5.58 -0.04
CA LYS A 196 -15.76 4.65 -0.48
C LYS A 196 -15.00 5.26 -1.66
N LYS A 197 -13.75 5.69 -1.41
CA LYS A 197 -12.82 6.27 -2.40
C LYS A 197 -11.44 5.59 -2.29
N PRO A 198 -11.34 4.29 -2.59
CA PRO A 198 -10.09 3.55 -2.45
C PRO A 198 -9.03 4.08 -3.40
N CYS A 199 -7.77 3.97 -2.98
CA CYS A 199 -6.66 4.30 -3.84
C CYS A 199 -6.44 3.18 -4.86
N ILE A 200 -6.40 3.50 -6.16
CA ILE A 200 -6.15 2.51 -7.23
C ILE A 200 -4.81 1.79 -7.07
N PHE A 201 -3.80 2.42 -6.47
CA PHE A 201 -2.49 1.81 -6.23
C PHE A 201 -2.52 0.63 -5.26
N GLU A 202 -3.54 0.51 -4.43
CA GLU A 202 -3.75 -0.73 -3.66
C GLU A 202 -3.91 -1.93 -4.59
N TYR A 203 -4.67 -1.79 -5.66
CA TYR A 203 -4.92 -2.86 -6.64
C TYR A 203 -3.79 -3.04 -7.65
N VAL A 204 -3.18 -1.94 -8.09
CA VAL A 204 -2.11 -1.96 -9.10
C VAL A 204 -0.84 -2.57 -8.51
N TYR A 205 -0.42 -2.14 -7.32
CA TYR A 205 0.92 -2.41 -6.81
C TYR A 205 0.98 -2.88 -5.34
N LEU A 206 0.33 -2.15 -4.38
CA LEU A 206 0.61 -2.30 -2.95
C LEU A 206 0.13 -3.63 -2.40
N ALA A 207 -1.14 -3.98 -2.64
CA ALA A 207 -1.73 -5.20 -2.10
C ALA A 207 -1.17 -6.46 -2.76
N ARG A 208 -1.12 -7.53 -2.00
CA ARG A 208 -0.78 -8.85 -2.54
C ARG A 208 -1.89 -9.32 -3.50
N PRO A 209 -1.53 -10.06 -4.57
CA PRO A 209 -2.53 -10.51 -5.55
C PRO A 209 -3.58 -11.47 -4.94
N ASP A 210 -3.24 -12.18 -3.88
CA ASP A 210 -4.14 -13.08 -3.15
C ASP A 210 -5.03 -12.36 -2.11
N SER A 211 -4.96 -11.03 -2.03
CA SER A 211 -5.83 -10.22 -1.18
C SER A 211 -7.16 -9.86 -1.85
N THR A 212 -8.17 -9.65 -0.99
CA THR A 212 -9.45 -9.02 -1.35
C THR A 212 -9.60 -7.76 -0.52
N ILE A 213 -9.93 -6.64 -1.16
CA ILE A 213 -10.14 -5.32 -0.54
C ILE A 213 -11.49 -4.81 -1.01
N ASP A 214 -12.35 -4.41 -0.09
CA ASP A 214 -13.69 -3.88 -0.39
C ASP A 214 -14.46 -4.80 -1.36
N GLU A 215 -14.43 -6.11 -1.10
CA GLU A 215 -15.04 -7.18 -1.91
C GLU A 215 -14.43 -7.36 -3.30
N ILE A 216 -13.38 -6.62 -3.65
CA ILE A 216 -12.71 -6.69 -4.94
C ILE A 216 -11.42 -7.53 -4.81
N SER A 217 -11.33 -8.61 -5.57
CA SER A 217 -10.10 -9.40 -5.67
C SER A 217 -9.01 -8.63 -6.40
N VAL A 218 -7.86 -8.45 -5.77
CA VAL A 218 -6.69 -7.79 -6.37
C VAL A 218 -6.22 -8.53 -7.62
N TYR A 219 -6.20 -9.87 -7.58
CA TYR A 219 -5.85 -10.69 -8.74
C TYR A 219 -6.76 -10.43 -9.94
N LYS A 220 -8.10 -10.48 -9.73
CA LYS A 220 -9.08 -10.19 -10.79
C LYS A 220 -8.98 -8.76 -11.31
N SER A 221 -8.69 -7.79 -10.44
CA SER A 221 -8.43 -6.40 -10.84
C SER A 221 -7.26 -6.31 -11.82
N ARG A 222 -6.13 -6.94 -11.48
CA ARG A 222 -4.94 -6.96 -12.38
C ARG A 222 -5.20 -7.66 -13.70
N MET A 223 -5.99 -8.75 -13.69
CA MET A 223 -6.44 -9.37 -14.95
C MET A 223 -7.27 -8.39 -15.81
N ARG A 224 -8.23 -7.67 -15.19
CA ARG A 224 -9.05 -6.67 -15.91
C ARG A 224 -8.21 -5.53 -16.46
N MET A 225 -7.18 -5.09 -15.74
CA MET A 225 -6.22 -4.10 -16.26
C MET A 225 -5.52 -4.62 -17.53
N GLY A 226 -5.11 -5.89 -17.56
CA GLY A 226 -4.55 -6.54 -18.75
C GLY A 226 -5.53 -6.57 -19.93
N LEU A 227 -6.81 -6.89 -19.71
CA LEU A 227 -7.83 -6.85 -20.75
C LEU A 227 -8.03 -5.44 -21.34
N LYS A 228 -8.12 -4.43 -20.47
CA LYS A 228 -8.29 -3.04 -20.91
C LYS A 228 -7.08 -2.53 -21.70
N LEU A 229 -5.86 -2.90 -21.30
CA LEU A 229 -4.66 -2.61 -22.07
C LEU A 229 -4.68 -3.30 -23.43
N ALA A 230 -5.15 -4.54 -23.51
CA ALA A 230 -5.28 -5.23 -24.79
C ALA A 230 -6.27 -4.53 -25.73
N ASP A 231 -7.42 -4.07 -25.23
CA ASP A 231 -8.38 -3.28 -25.99
C ASP A 231 -7.74 -1.99 -26.51
N ARG A 232 -6.97 -1.30 -25.68
CA ARG A 232 -6.28 -0.08 -26.08
C ARG A 232 -5.23 -0.32 -27.17
N ILE A 233 -4.46 -1.40 -27.07
CA ILE A 233 -3.48 -1.80 -28.07
C ILE A 233 -4.15 -2.12 -29.43
N ARG A 234 -5.33 -2.78 -29.42
CA ARG A 234 -6.13 -3.01 -30.64
C ARG A 234 -6.59 -1.70 -31.27
N ASN A 235 -7.11 -0.79 -30.45
CA ASN A 235 -7.60 0.50 -30.94
C ASN A 235 -6.49 1.38 -31.53
N LEU A 236 -5.26 1.20 -31.10
CA LEU A 236 -4.07 1.84 -31.66
C LEU A 236 -3.48 1.11 -32.88
N ASN A 237 -4.07 -0.03 -33.30
CA ASN A 237 -3.61 -0.88 -34.37
C ASN A 237 -2.17 -1.40 -34.18
N LEU A 238 -1.72 -1.61 -32.95
CA LEU A 238 -0.36 -2.03 -32.62
C LEU A 238 -0.19 -3.55 -32.51
N VAL A 239 -1.27 -4.33 -32.64
CA VAL A 239 -1.22 -5.80 -32.39
C VAL A 239 -0.20 -6.49 -33.27
N ASP A 240 -0.18 -6.16 -34.57
CA ASP A 240 0.71 -6.82 -35.54
C ASP A 240 2.17 -6.42 -35.36
N GLU A 241 2.44 -5.35 -34.64
CA GLU A 241 3.79 -4.91 -34.32
C GLU A 241 4.41 -5.64 -33.12
N ILE A 242 3.67 -6.53 -32.46
CA ILE A 242 4.12 -7.21 -31.22
C ILE A 242 4.44 -8.67 -31.56
N ASP A 243 5.68 -9.09 -31.35
CA ASP A 243 6.10 -10.48 -31.46
C ASP A 243 5.91 -11.22 -30.12
N VAL A 244 6.16 -10.54 -29.00
CA VAL A 244 6.15 -11.14 -27.67
C VAL A 244 5.76 -10.14 -26.59
N VAL A 245 5.05 -10.62 -25.56
CA VAL A 245 4.70 -9.86 -24.34
C VAL A 245 5.55 -10.33 -23.18
N ILE A 246 6.23 -9.41 -22.53
CA ILE A 246 7.15 -9.69 -21.42
C ILE A 246 6.83 -8.80 -20.22
N PRO A 247 6.48 -9.37 -19.04
CA PRO A 247 6.26 -8.61 -17.84
C PRO A 247 7.56 -8.15 -17.19
N ILE A 248 7.51 -6.98 -16.55
CA ILE A 248 8.52 -6.58 -15.57
C ILE A 248 8.11 -7.18 -14.21
N PRO A 249 8.85 -8.15 -13.65
CA PRO A 249 8.41 -8.90 -12.49
C PRO A 249 8.46 -8.05 -11.21
N ASP A 250 7.55 -8.31 -10.21
CA ASP A 250 6.58 -9.41 -10.15
C ASP A 250 5.13 -8.88 -10.34
N SER A 251 4.88 -7.59 -10.06
CA SER A 251 3.55 -6.96 -9.95
C SER A 251 2.75 -6.93 -11.26
N SER A 252 3.43 -6.76 -12.38
CA SER A 252 2.80 -6.72 -13.72
C SER A 252 2.49 -8.09 -14.32
N THR A 253 3.00 -9.18 -13.73
CA THR A 253 2.90 -10.54 -14.28
C THR A 253 1.46 -10.94 -14.62
N THR A 254 0.51 -10.68 -13.72
CA THR A 254 -0.91 -11.04 -13.91
C THR A 254 -1.54 -10.25 -15.05
N ALA A 255 -1.29 -8.95 -15.13
CA ALA A 255 -1.82 -8.10 -16.20
C ALA A 255 -1.22 -8.49 -17.56
N ALA A 256 0.09 -8.70 -17.63
CA ALA A 256 0.79 -9.11 -18.85
C ALA A 256 0.32 -10.48 -19.36
N LEU A 257 0.11 -11.45 -18.48
CA LEU A 257 -0.40 -12.77 -18.84
C LEU A 257 -1.79 -12.68 -19.48
N GLN A 258 -2.69 -11.93 -18.86
CA GLN A 258 -4.05 -11.76 -19.39
C GLN A 258 -4.04 -10.97 -20.70
N LEU A 259 -3.23 -9.91 -20.80
CA LEU A 259 -3.05 -9.12 -22.00
C LEU A 259 -2.54 -9.98 -23.16
N ALA A 260 -1.51 -10.77 -22.94
CA ALA A 260 -0.93 -11.66 -23.96
C ALA A 260 -1.95 -12.69 -24.47
N ALA A 261 -2.69 -13.32 -23.55
CA ALA A 261 -3.73 -14.29 -23.87
C ALA A 261 -4.83 -13.65 -24.74
N ASP A 262 -5.26 -12.45 -24.39
CA ASP A 262 -6.33 -11.74 -25.09
C ASP A 262 -5.90 -11.25 -26.50
N LEU A 263 -4.65 -10.76 -26.63
CA LEU A 263 -4.06 -10.39 -27.91
C LEU A 263 -3.64 -11.61 -28.77
N LYS A 264 -3.70 -12.82 -28.22
CA LYS A 264 -3.18 -14.06 -28.84
C LYS A 264 -1.70 -13.95 -29.21
N LYS A 265 -0.92 -13.29 -28.36
CA LYS A 265 0.54 -13.15 -28.53
C LYS A 265 1.29 -14.03 -27.53
N PRO A 266 2.50 -14.50 -27.88
CA PRO A 266 3.33 -15.25 -26.94
C PRO A 266 3.62 -14.46 -25.67
N TYR A 267 3.38 -15.09 -24.49
CA TYR A 267 3.86 -14.60 -23.20
C TYR A 267 5.19 -15.27 -22.87
N ARG A 268 6.21 -14.50 -22.46
CA ARG A 268 7.52 -15.02 -22.08
C ARG A 268 8.04 -14.32 -20.84
N GLN A 269 8.81 -15.03 -20.04
CA GLN A 269 9.58 -14.44 -18.95
C GLN A 269 10.94 -14.02 -19.49
N GLY A 270 11.12 -12.74 -19.81
CA GLY A 270 12.39 -12.20 -20.30
C GLY A 270 13.32 -11.75 -19.19
N PHE A 271 12.83 -11.63 -17.95
CA PHE A 271 13.59 -11.18 -16.78
C PHE A 271 13.57 -12.22 -15.67
N VAL A 272 14.73 -12.41 -15.04
CA VAL A 272 14.88 -13.23 -13.83
C VAL A 272 15.30 -12.32 -12.68
N LYS A 273 14.46 -12.27 -11.66
CA LYS A 273 14.71 -11.46 -10.48
C LYS A 273 15.73 -12.11 -9.54
N ASN A 274 16.76 -11.39 -9.15
CA ASN A 274 17.69 -11.84 -8.13
C ASN A 274 17.01 -11.75 -6.75
N ARG A 275 16.68 -12.93 -6.17
CA ARG A 275 15.96 -13.04 -4.89
C ARG A 275 16.80 -12.63 -3.67
N TYR A 276 18.13 -12.55 -3.82
CA TYR A 276 19.04 -12.20 -2.74
C TYR A 276 19.27 -10.70 -2.58
N ILE A 277 18.77 -9.88 -3.51
CA ILE A 277 18.89 -8.43 -3.47
C ILE A 277 17.54 -7.81 -3.09
N GLY A 278 17.50 -7.10 -1.97
CA GLY A 278 16.31 -6.42 -1.47
C GLY A 278 15.81 -5.28 -2.38
N ARG A 279 14.64 -4.68 -2.05
CA ARG A 279 14.03 -3.58 -2.82
C ARG A 279 14.94 -2.35 -2.82
N THR A 280 15.18 -1.73 -4.00
CA THR A 280 16.08 -0.57 -4.19
C THR A 280 15.37 0.77 -4.32
N PHE A 281 14.03 0.81 -4.24
CA PHE A 281 13.27 2.06 -4.40
C PHE A 281 13.60 3.15 -3.37
N ILE A 282 14.36 2.82 -2.31
CA ILE A 282 14.59 3.66 -1.14
C ILE A 282 16.07 4.03 -0.97
N MET A 283 16.92 3.83 -1.96
CA MET A 283 18.29 4.34 -1.88
C MET A 283 18.33 5.83 -2.18
N PRO A 284 18.96 6.66 -1.29
CA PRO A 284 18.94 8.11 -1.41
C PRO A 284 19.69 8.65 -2.63
N LEU A 285 20.70 7.93 -3.14
CA LEU A 285 21.60 8.41 -4.18
C LEU A 285 21.21 7.87 -5.57
N GLN A 286 21.11 8.79 -6.54
CA GLN A 286 20.68 8.51 -7.91
C GLN A 286 21.64 7.57 -8.68
N GLU A 287 22.94 7.61 -8.40
CA GLU A 287 23.93 6.71 -9.00
C GLU A 287 23.86 5.27 -8.47
N GLU A 288 23.55 5.10 -7.20
CA GLU A 288 23.34 3.77 -6.62
C GLU A 288 22.07 3.10 -7.15
N ARG A 289 21.03 3.90 -7.44
CA ARG A 289 19.79 3.43 -8.08
C ARG A 289 20.07 2.90 -9.50
N LYS A 290 20.91 3.56 -10.29
CA LYS A 290 21.29 3.12 -11.66
C LYS A 290 21.96 1.75 -11.68
N LYS A 291 22.90 1.49 -10.74
CA LYS A 291 23.54 0.17 -10.62
C LYS A 291 22.63 -0.91 -10.06
N SER A 292 21.51 -0.54 -9.46
CA SER A 292 20.66 -1.45 -8.70
C SER A 292 19.66 -2.22 -9.55
N VAL A 293 19.15 -1.69 -10.66
CA VAL A 293 18.20 -2.40 -11.55
C VAL A 293 18.93 -3.57 -12.23
N ARG A 294 20.10 -3.34 -12.81
CA ARG A 294 20.93 -4.39 -13.45
C ARG A 294 21.36 -5.51 -12.48
N ARG A 295 21.52 -5.21 -11.19
CA ARG A 295 21.81 -6.22 -10.17
C ARG A 295 20.58 -7.05 -9.78
N LYS A 296 19.41 -6.48 -9.92
CA LYS A 296 18.14 -7.11 -9.50
C LYS A 296 17.48 -7.94 -10.58
N LEU A 297 17.62 -7.53 -11.84
CA LEU A 297 16.98 -8.16 -12.97
C LEU A 297 18.06 -8.64 -13.93
N ASN A 298 18.18 -9.95 -14.07
CA ASN A 298 18.93 -10.55 -15.16
C ASN A 298 18.04 -10.70 -16.38
N ILE A 299 18.56 -10.39 -17.55
CA ILE A 299 17.86 -10.49 -18.83
C ILE A 299 18.13 -11.83 -19.49
N LEU A 300 17.14 -12.38 -20.17
CA LEU A 300 17.25 -13.58 -21.01
C LEU A 300 17.28 -13.18 -22.47
N ASP A 301 18.49 -13.00 -23.03
CA ASP A 301 18.75 -12.43 -24.36
C ASP A 301 17.91 -13.08 -25.47
N LEU A 302 17.73 -14.40 -25.44
CA LEU A 302 16.96 -15.15 -26.41
C LEU A 302 15.49 -14.73 -26.54
N GLU A 303 14.94 -14.13 -25.50
CA GLU A 303 13.55 -13.67 -25.51
C GLU A 303 13.37 -12.30 -26.13
N PHE A 304 14.45 -11.54 -26.31
CA PHE A 304 14.45 -10.17 -26.81
C PHE A 304 15.06 -10.02 -28.21
N LYS A 305 16.13 -10.76 -28.46
CA LYS A 305 16.92 -10.60 -29.69
C LYS A 305 16.06 -10.75 -30.94
N ASP A 306 16.20 -9.78 -31.84
CA ASP A 306 15.53 -9.72 -33.18
C ASP A 306 13.98 -9.65 -33.10
N LYS A 307 13.39 -9.28 -31.95
CA LYS A 307 11.94 -9.21 -31.73
C LYS A 307 11.44 -7.80 -31.48
N ASN A 308 10.19 -7.57 -31.82
CA ASN A 308 9.40 -6.44 -31.35
C ASN A 308 8.73 -6.83 -30.04
N VAL A 309 9.13 -6.19 -28.94
CA VAL A 309 8.77 -6.61 -27.59
C VAL A 309 7.78 -5.64 -26.99
N LEU A 310 6.68 -6.14 -26.44
CA LEU A 310 5.82 -5.39 -25.54
C LEU A 310 6.21 -5.66 -24.10
N LEU A 311 6.85 -4.70 -23.44
CA LEU A 311 7.10 -4.71 -22.01
C LEU A 311 5.86 -4.25 -21.27
N VAL A 312 5.50 -4.95 -20.20
CA VAL A 312 4.35 -4.58 -19.34
C VAL A 312 4.84 -4.35 -17.94
N ASP A 313 4.60 -3.14 -17.41
CA ASP A 313 4.88 -2.78 -16.02
C ASP A 313 3.59 -2.42 -15.27
N ASP A 314 3.65 -2.38 -13.95
CA ASP A 314 2.53 -1.94 -13.13
C ASP A 314 2.28 -0.43 -13.25
N SER A 315 3.34 0.37 -13.25
CA SER A 315 3.26 1.84 -13.29
C SER A 315 4.58 2.48 -13.69
N ILE A 316 4.51 3.71 -14.20
CA ILE A 316 5.66 4.56 -14.46
C ILE A 316 5.56 5.79 -13.56
N VAL A 317 6.50 5.93 -12.61
CA VAL A 317 6.52 7.05 -11.66
C VAL A 317 7.58 8.07 -12.06
N ARG A 318 8.87 7.74 -11.85
CA ARG A 318 10.01 8.62 -12.23
C ARG A 318 10.57 8.30 -13.62
N GLY A 319 10.21 7.18 -14.20
CA GLY A 319 10.72 6.69 -15.49
C GLY A 319 12.16 6.17 -15.47
N THR A 320 12.90 6.33 -14.37
CA THR A 320 14.31 5.89 -14.28
C THR A 320 14.46 4.39 -14.45
N THR A 321 13.61 3.60 -13.79
CA THR A 321 13.60 2.13 -13.88
C THR A 321 13.19 1.69 -15.28
N SER A 322 12.13 2.26 -15.82
CA SER A 322 11.62 1.94 -17.16
C SER A 322 12.68 2.20 -18.23
N ARG A 323 13.36 3.35 -18.17
CA ARG A 323 14.47 3.68 -19.07
C ARG A 323 15.59 2.65 -19.01
N GLN A 324 16.05 2.29 -17.81
CA GLN A 324 17.13 1.31 -17.63
C GLN A 324 16.75 -0.07 -18.15
N ILE A 325 15.51 -0.49 -17.95
CA ILE A 325 15.01 -1.76 -18.48
C ILE A 325 14.99 -1.72 -20.01
N ILE A 326 14.51 -0.64 -20.62
CA ILE A 326 14.48 -0.47 -22.07
C ILE A 326 15.92 -0.45 -22.63
N GLU A 327 16.85 0.26 -22.01
CA GLU A 327 18.28 0.26 -22.38
C GLU A 327 18.84 -1.18 -22.38
N MET A 328 18.59 -1.96 -21.32
CA MET A 328 19.02 -3.36 -21.24
C MET A 328 18.43 -4.23 -22.36
N VAL A 329 17.15 -4.03 -22.67
CA VAL A 329 16.45 -4.79 -23.74
C VAL A 329 16.99 -4.43 -25.12
N ARG A 330 17.33 -3.18 -25.35
CA ARG A 330 17.95 -2.75 -26.61
C ARG A 330 19.40 -3.26 -26.76
N GLU A 331 20.17 -3.28 -25.67
CA GLU A 331 21.55 -3.81 -25.68
C GLU A 331 21.61 -5.29 -26.09
N VAL A 332 20.60 -6.08 -25.78
CA VAL A 332 20.52 -7.50 -26.21
C VAL A 332 19.87 -7.69 -27.59
N GLY A 333 19.56 -6.61 -28.30
CA GLY A 333 19.18 -6.64 -29.71
C GLY A 333 17.68 -6.71 -29.99
N ALA A 334 16.81 -6.19 -29.14
CA ALA A 334 15.41 -6.00 -29.49
C ALA A 334 15.27 -4.99 -30.63
N LYS A 335 14.41 -5.31 -31.63
CA LYS A 335 14.16 -4.45 -32.78
C LYS A 335 13.30 -3.24 -32.45
N LYS A 336 12.18 -3.48 -31.76
CA LYS A 336 11.23 -2.47 -31.29
C LYS A 336 10.85 -2.75 -29.85
N VAL A 337 10.73 -1.69 -29.04
CA VAL A 337 10.34 -1.80 -27.64
C VAL A 337 9.10 -0.95 -27.41
N LEU A 338 7.95 -1.62 -27.31
CA LEU A 338 6.70 -1.03 -26.87
C LEU A 338 6.61 -1.19 -25.34
N PHE A 339 6.05 -0.20 -24.66
CA PHE A 339 5.93 -0.22 -23.21
C PHE A 339 4.46 0.03 -22.80
N ALA A 340 3.89 -0.86 -22.00
CA ALA A 340 2.54 -0.73 -21.46
C ALA A 340 2.56 -0.61 -19.94
N SER A 341 1.83 0.36 -19.41
CA SER A 341 1.63 0.57 -17.96
C SER A 341 0.23 0.15 -17.55
N ALA A 342 0.11 -0.76 -16.58
CA ALA A 342 -1.17 -1.17 -16.01
C ALA A 342 -1.83 -0.08 -15.17
N ALA A 343 -1.10 0.96 -14.78
CA ALA A 343 -1.64 2.17 -14.17
C ALA A 343 -1.78 3.30 -15.20
N PRO A 344 -2.72 4.23 -14.99
CA PRO A 344 -2.76 5.50 -15.69
C PRO A 344 -1.49 6.34 -15.45
N PRO A 345 -1.22 7.40 -16.24
CA PRO A 345 -0.10 8.29 -16.00
C PRO A 345 -0.17 8.96 -14.63
N VAL A 346 0.90 8.85 -13.85
CA VAL A 346 1.02 9.47 -12.52
C VAL A 346 1.48 10.91 -12.69
N LYS A 347 0.55 11.86 -12.63
CA LYS A 347 0.81 13.29 -12.88
C LYS A 347 0.99 14.11 -11.61
N TYR A 348 0.43 13.67 -10.49
CA TYR A 348 0.42 14.39 -9.22
C TYR A 348 0.87 13.50 -8.07
N GLN A 349 1.43 14.15 -7.03
CA GLN A 349 1.87 13.46 -5.83
C GLN A 349 0.69 12.88 -5.05
N ASN A 350 0.83 11.67 -4.54
CA ASN A 350 -0.11 11.10 -3.59
C ASN A 350 0.22 11.60 -2.17
N LEU A 351 -0.79 12.12 -1.47
CA LEU A 351 -0.65 12.66 -0.11
C LEU A 351 -1.10 11.66 0.98
N TYR A 352 -1.54 10.46 0.59
CA TYR A 352 -2.29 9.55 1.46
C TYR A 352 -1.51 8.29 1.88
N GLY A 353 -0.19 8.41 2.01
CA GLY A 353 0.63 7.33 2.56
C GLY A 353 1.25 6.39 1.54
N ILE A 354 1.28 6.78 0.27
CA ILE A 354 2.16 6.20 -0.74
C ILE A 354 3.37 7.12 -0.86
N ASP A 355 4.58 6.58 -0.69
CA ASP A 355 5.81 7.32 -0.93
C ASP A 355 5.95 7.56 -2.43
N MET A 356 5.32 8.62 -2.91
CA MET A 356 5.48 9.11 -4.27
C MET A 356 6.49 10.24 -4.31
N ALA A 357 7.22 10.26 -5.40
CA ALA A 357 8.12 11.34 -5.75
C ALA A 357 7.44 12.70 -5.67
N ALA A 358 8.20 13.75 -5.35
CA ALA A 358 7.74 15.10 -5.49
C ALA A 358 7.22 15.34 -6.93
N THR A 359 6.22 16.17 -7.10
CA THR A 359 5.56 16.39 -8.41
C THR A 359 6.57 16.64 -9.55
N LYS A 360 7.66 17.36 -9.26
CA LYS A 360 8.73 17.64 -10.23
C LYS A 360 9.53 16.40 -10.67
N GLU A 361 9.48 15.31 -9.90
CA GLU A 361 10.16 14.05 -10.22
C GLU A 361 9.24 13.07 -10.97
N LEU A 362 7.95 13.37 -11.08
CA LEU A 362 6.99 12.55 -11.80
C LEU A 362 7.19 12.74 -13.31
N ILE A 363 7.55 11.66 -14.01
CA ILE A 363 7.88 11.75 -15.43
C ILE A 363 6.70 12.21 -16.29
N ALA A 364 5.46 11.88 -15.90
CA ALA A 364 4.25 12.23 -16.63
C ALA A 364 3.67 13.61 -16.25
N HIS A 365 4.31 14.35 -15.30
CA HIS A 365 3.89 15.69 -14.95
C HIS A 365 4.14 16.65 -16.10
N ASP A 366 3.09 17.37 -16.52
CA ASP A 366 3.09 18.32 -17.65
C ASP A 366 3.61 17.76 -18.99
N LYS A 367 3.52 16.42 -19.18
CA LYS A 367 3.94 15.76 -20.41
C LYS A 367 2.84 14.94 -21.05
N THR A 368 2.91 14.85 -22.37
CA THR A 368 2.12 13.92 -23.21
C THR A 368 2.66 12.50 -23.12
N GLU A 369 1.88 11.52 -23.55
CA GLU A 369 2.31 10.12 -23.62
C GLU A 369 3.55 9.96 -24.55
N ALA A 370 3.60 10.69 -25.66
CA ALA A 370 4.73 10.68 -26.61
C ALA A 370 6.02 11.23 -25.95
N GLU A 371 5.93 12.34 -25.26
CA GLU A 371 7.10 12.91 -24.54
C GLU A 371 7.60 12.01 -23.42
N VAL A 372 6.71 11.24 -22.80
CA VAL A 372 7.11 10.24 -21.80
C VAL A 372 7.76 9.04 -22.49
N ALA A 373 7.22 8.58 -23.65
CA ALA A 373 7.82 7.51 -24.44
C ALA A 373 9.26 7.84 -24.82
N ASP A 374 9.48 9.03 -25.37
CA ASP A 374 10.82 9.53 -25.71
C ASP A 374 11.73 9.58 -24.49
N ALA A 375 11.20 10.08 -23.36
CA ALA A 375 11.95 10.22 -22.12
C ALA A 375 12.41 8.89 -21.52
N ILE A 376 11.65 7.79 -21.71
CA ILE A 376 12.05 6.45 -21.27
C ILE A 376 12.76 5.64 -22.36
N GLY A 377 12.76 6.12 -23.61
CA GLY A 377 13.39 5.47 -24.76
C GLY A 377 12.55 4.34 -25.40
N ALA A 378 11.23 4.34 -25.18
CA ALA A 378 10.31 3.41 -25.83
C ALA A 378 9.92 3.91 -27.23
N ASP A 379 9.67 2.99 -28.15
CA ASP A 379 9.15 3.34 -29.49
C ASP A 379 7.67 3.69 -29.42
N GLU A 380 6.93 3.06 -28.52
CA GLU A 380 5.52 3.34 -28.24
C GLU A 380 5.24 3.18 -26.73
N LEU A 381 4.39 4.03 -26.19
CA LEU A 381 3.94 3.97 -24.80
C LEU A 381 2.42 3.88 -24.72
N ILE A 382 1.93 2.91 -23.98
CA ILE A 382 0.51 2.67 -23.77
C ILE A 382 0.22 2.73 -22.28
N TYR A 383 -0.50 3.74 -21.83
CA TYR A 383 -1.02 3.80 -20.45
C TYR A 383 -2.39 3.17 -20.34
N GLN A 384 -2.73 2.70 -19.15
CA GLN A 384 -4.10 2.37 -18.79
C GLN A 384 -4.98 3.63 -18.85
N SER A 385 -6.24 3.48 -19.31
CA SER A 385 -7.25 4.54 -19.19
C SER A 385 -7.79 4.64 -17.76
N LEU A 386 -8.41 5.77 -17.42
CA LEU A 386 -9.10 5.96 -16.13
C LEU A 386 -10.53 5.42 -16.17
N ASP A 387 -11.10 5.18 -17.37
CA ASP A 387 -12.48 4.74 -17.60
C ASP A 387 -12.67 3.23 -17.42
#